data_b9f9e423f4c605516c1ad4fd269ca443
#
_entry.id   b9f9e423f4c605516c1ad4fd269ca443
#
_cell.length_a   1.000
_cell.length_b   1.000
_cell.length_c   1.000
_cell.angle_alpha   90.00
_cell.angle_beta   90.00
_cell.angle_gamma   90.00
#
_symmetry.space_group_name_H-M   'P 1'
#
loop_
_entity.id
_entity.type
_entity.pdbx_description
1 polymer ?
#
loop_
_entity_poly.entity_id
_entity_poly.type
_entity_poly.pdbx_seq_one_letter_code
_entity_poly.pdbx_strand_id
1 'polypeptide(L)'
;MKIFACDSTAKTASVALCEDNILLAEFTQNGGNTHSETLLPMTEVLLNSMKTDIDEIDIFAVSEGPGSFTGVRIGAATVKGFAHRKDKPCIGVSTLEALATNLAFGENKIIIPVMDARRGQFYTAKFAFKDGELIRLCDDMAQSFEDFLTEVRELGSKVYLCGDGYSAGRKLLGDEYSYETPEKLRYQSAYSVAQIAYKKYLDGDRTSAEELRPTYLRLPQAERDRLEKTKG
;
A
#
# COMPACT_ATOMS: atom_id res chain seq x y z
N MET A 1 -4.49 21.70 -4.60
CA MET A 1 -3.24 21.00 -4.95
C MET A 1 -3.60 19.63 -5.51
N LYS A 2 -3.21 19.35 -6.77
CA LYS A 2 -3.52 18.08 -7.44
C LYS A 2 -2.51 17.02 -7.10
N ILE A 3 -2.98 15.84 -6.67
CA ILE A 3 -2.16 14.69 -6.29
C ILE A 3 -2.53 13.52 -7.18
N PHE A 4 -1.57 12.98 -7.88
CA PHE A 4 -1.68 11.67 -8.51
C PHE A 4 -1.08 10.62 -7.59
N ALA A 5 -1.80 9.54 -7.35
CA ALA A 5 -1.31 8.41 -6.57
C ALA A 5 -1.47 7.09 -7.30
N CYS A 6 -0.59 6.14 -7.04
CA CYS A 6 -0.75 4.77 -7.52
C CYS A 6 -0.29 3.72 -6.51
N ASP A 7 -0.90 2.54 -6.61
CA ASP A 7 -0.49 1.32 -5.92
C ASP A 7 -0.48 0.15 -6.90
N SER A 8 0.62 -0.57 -6.95
CA SER A 8 0.83 -1.79 -7.73
C SER A 8 1.57 -2.86 -6.92
N THR A 9 1.47 -2.79 -5.60
CA THR A 9 2.28 -3.59 -4.66
C THR A 9 1.77 -5.02 -4.47
N ALA A 10 0.53 -5.32 -4.88
CA ALA A 10 -0.09 -6.65 -4.82
C ALA A 10 -0.69 -7.03 -6.19
N LYS A 11 -1.68 -7.94 -6.20
CA LYS A 11 -2.41 -8.32 -7.41
C LYS A 11 -3.28 -7.17 -7.94
N THR A 12 -3.81 -6.36 -7.05
CA THR A 12 -4.61 -5.18 -7.38
C THR A 12 -3.71 -4.05 -7.87
N ALA A 13 -4.12 -3.38 -8.95
CA ALA A 13 -3.58 -2.10 -9.39
C ALA A 13 -4.59 -0.99 -9.12
N SER A 14 -4.16 0.14 -8.60
CA SER A 14 -5.02 1.30 -8.36
C SER A 14 -4.30 2.59 -8.73
N VAL A 15 -5.03 3.54 -9.33
CA VAL A 15 -4.57 4.90 -9.62
C VAL A 15 -5.65 5.88 -9.18
N ALA A 16 -5.27 7.01 -8.59
CA ALA A 16 -6.20 8.03 -8.13
C ALA A 16 -5.70 9.43 -8.46
N LEU A 17 -6.65 10.34 -8.70
CA LEU A 17 -6.46 11.76 -8.77
C LEU A 17 -7.24 12.42 -7.64
N CYS A 18 -6.55 13.22 -6.84
CA CYS A 18 -7.14 13.97 -5.74
C CYS A 18 -6.86 15.45 -5.88
N GLU A 19 -7.72 16.28 -5.30
CA GLU A 19 -7.44 17.69 -5.06
C GLU A 19 -7.42 17.92 -3.55
N ASP A 20 -6.26 18.27 -3.03
CA ASP A 20 -5.98 18.20 -1.58
C ASP A 20 -6.32 16.81 -1.02
N ASN A 21 -7.24 16.71 -0.05
CA ASN A 21 -7.71 15.43 0.50
C ASN A 21 -9.03 14.93 -0.14
N ILE A 22 -9.48 15.54 -1.24
CA ILE A 22 -10.74 15.18 -1.92
C ILE A 22 -10.45 14.27 -3.09
N LEU A 23 -11.06 13.09 -3.10
CA LEU A 23 -11.00 12.17 -4.24
C LEU A 23 -11.78 12.74 -5.42
N LEU A 24 -11.13 12.95 -6.55
CA LEU A 24 -11.77 13.33 -7.80
C LEU A 24 -12.13 12.11 -8.64
N ALA A 25 -11.21 11.16 -8.77
CA ALA A 25 -11.44 9.89 -9.46
C ALA A 25 -10.44 8.82 -8.97
N GLU A 26 -10.88 7.56 -8.97
CA GLU A 26 -10.04 6.40 -8.70
C GLU A 26 -10.42 5.26 -9.65
N PHE A 27 -9.44 4.61 -10.25
CA PHE A 27 -9.61 3.38 -10.99
C PHE A 27 -8.84 2.25 -10.30
N THR A 28 -9.55 1.17 -9.99
CA THR A 28 -8.95 -0.01 -9.37
C THR A 28 -9.26 -1.23 -10.22
N GLN A 29 -8.24 -2.04 -10.49
CA GLN A 29 -8.33 -3.29 -11.25
C GLN A 29 -7.76 -4.45 -10.43
N ASN A 30 -8.55 -5.52 -10.28
CA ASN A 30 -8.13 -6.77 -9.63
C ASN A 30 -8.25 -7.94 -10.63
N GLY A 31 -7.74 -7.75 -11.85
CA GLY A 31 -7.93 -8.66 -12.98
C GLY A 31 -6.81 -9.68 -13.21
N GLY A 32 -5.68 -9.58 -12.52
CA GLY A 32 -4.53 -10.49 -12.68
C GLY A 32 -3.66 -10.23 -13.91
N ASN A 33 -3.87 -9.15 -14.65
CA ASN A 33 -2.96 -8.67 -15.68
C ASN A 33 -1.68 -8.11 -15.05
N THR A 34 -0.60 -8.04 -15.84
CA THR A 34 0.67 -7.50 -15.32
C THR A 34 0.57 -5.98 -15.15
N HIS A 35 1.15 -5.45 -14.08
CA HIS A 35 1.10 -4.01 -13.80
C HIS A 35 1.81 -3.17 -14.87
N SER A 36 2.81 -3.74 -15.57
CA SER A 36 3.47 -3.09 -16.70
C SER A 36 2.53 -2.85 -17.89
N GLU A 37 1.48 -3.65 -18.03
CA GLU A 37 0.49 -3.51 -19.10
C GLU A 37 -0.70 -2.64 -18.68
N THR A 38 -0.97 -2.52 -17.38
CA THR A 38 -2.22 -1.92 -16.89
C THR A 38 -2.05 -0.53 -16.29
N LEU A 39 -0.94 -0.26 -15.58
CA LEU A 39 -0.81 0.96 -14.78
C LEU A 39 -0.82 2.25 -15.63
N LEU A 40 -0.09 2.28 -16.74
CA LEU A 40 -0.07 3.42 -17.64
C LEU A 40 -1.41 3.63 -18.36
N PRO A 41 -2.07 2.63 -18.97
CA PRO A 41 -3.41 2.79 -19.51
C PRO A 41 -4.45 3.25 -18.48
N MET A 42 -4.40 2.74 -17.25
CA MET A 42 -5.30 3.21 -16.18
C MET A 42 -5.06 4.68 -15.85
N THR A 43 -3.80 5.12 -15.82
CA THR A 43 -3.44 6.53 -15.62
C THR A 43 -3.96 7.40 -16.76
N GLU A 44 -3.78 6.98 -18.01
CA GLU A 44 -4.27 7.70 -19.17
C GLU A 44 -5.80 7.88 -19.14
N VAL A 45 -6.52 6.80 -18.87
CA VAL A 45 -8.00 6.84 -18.73
C VAL A 45 -8.42 7.77 -17.61
N LEU A 46 -7.75 7.70 -16.44
CA LEU A 46 -8.02 8.57 -15.30
C LEU A 46 -7.88 10.05 -15.68
N LEU A 47 -6.72 10.42 -16.19
CA LEU A 47 -6.40 11.82 -16.53
C LEU A 47 -7.31 12.36 -17.64
N ASN A 48 -7.57 11.57 -18.69
CA ASN A 48 -8.47 11.93 -19.78
C ASN A 48 -9.91 12.13 -19.28
N SER A 49 -10.41 11.26 -18.41
CA SER A 49 -11.77 11.38 -17.84
C SER A 49 -11.94 12.65 -17.03
N MET A 50 -10.88 13.10 -16.38
CA MET A 50 -10.85 14.32 -15.55
C MET A 50 -10.40 15.56 -16.33
N LYS A 51 -10.07 15.42 -17.63
CA LYS A 51 -9.54 16.50 -18.48
C LYS A 51 -8.35 17.21 -17.84
N THR A 52 -7.49 16.46 -17.17
CA THR A 52 -6.32 16.95 -16.45
C THR A 52 -5.06 16.54 -17.20
N ASP A 53 -4.19 17.51 -17.47
CA ASP A 53 -2.85 17.22 -18.01
C ASP A 53 -1.92 16.73 -16.88
N ILE A 54 -1.02 15.82 -17.21
CA ILE A 54 -0.02 15.32 -16.26
C ILE A 54 0.85 16.45 -15.67
N ASP A 55 1.06 17.52 -16.44
CA ASP A 55 1.82 18.69 -16.03
C ASP A 55 1.12 19.54 -14.96
N GLU A 56 -0.20 19.37 -14.80
CA GLU A 56 -1.00 20.04 -13.76
C GLU A 56 -0.90 19.36 -12.39
N ILE A 57 -0.32 18.17 -12.34
CA ILE A 57 -0.13 17.44 -11.08
C ILE A 57 0.97 18.11 -10.26
N ASP A 58 0.69 18.36 -9.00
CA ASP A 58 1.62 19.00 -8.06
C ASP A 58 2.48 18.00 -7.31
N ILE A 59 1.91 16.81 -7.00
CA ILE A 59 2.56 15.75 -6.21
C ILE A 59 2.29 14.41 -6.86
N PHE A 60 3.32 13.57 -6.93
CA PHE A 60 3.22 12.18 -7.34
C PHE A 60 3.47 11.25 -6.17
N ALA A 61 2.50 10.41 -5.82
CA ALA A 61 2.56 9.50 -4.70
C ALA A 61 2.52 8.04 -5.14
N VAL A 62 3.17 7.17 -4.40
CA VAL A 62 3.21 5.73 -4.69
C VAL A 62 3.35 4.90 -3.42
N SER A 63 2.70 3.75 -3.38
CA SER A 63 3.03 2.71 -2.40
C SER A 63 4.43 2.18 -2.68
N GLU A 64 5.37 2.47 -1.77
CA GLU A 64 6.79 2.12 -1.93
C GLU A 64 7.13 0.71 -1.41
N GLY A 65 6.16 -0.01 -0.87
CA GLY A 65 6.30 -1.32 -0.27
C GLY A 65 5.85 -1.35 1.21
N PRO A 66 5.86 -2.54 1.82
CA PRO A 66 6.24 -3.84 1.27
C PRO A 66 5.23 -4.37 0.25
N GLY A 67 5.65 -5.37 -0.55
CA GLY A 67 4.76 -6.02 -1.52
C GLY A 67 5.50 -6.82 -2.59
N SER A 68 4.84 -7.02 -3.73
CA SER A 68 5.43 -7.63 -4.92
C SER A 68 6.65 -6.86 -5.38
N PHE A 69 7.80 -7.52 -5.42
CA PHE A 69 9.06 -6.91 -5.85
C PHE A 69 8.98 -6.22 -7.23
N THR A 70 8.33 -6.87 -8.19
CA THR A 70 8.11 -6.32 -9.53
C THR A 70 7.10 -5.16 -9.48
N GLY A 71 5.99 -5.35 -8.76
CA GLY A 71 4.93 -4.35 -8.68
C GLY A 71 5.41 -3.04 -8.06
N VAL A 72 6.10 -3.10 -6.92
CA VAL A 72 6.65 -1.91 -6.25
C VAL A 72 7.58 -1.13 -7.19
N ARG A 73 8.41 -1.82 -7.96
CA ARG A 73 9.32 -1.19 -8.93
C ARG A 73 8.58 -0.53 -10.10
N ILE A 74 7.53 -1.17 -10.61
CA ILE A 74 6.71 -0.60 -11.69
C ILE A 74 6.05 0.70 -11.21
N GLY A 75 5.41 0.69 -10.04
CA GLY A 75 4.79 1.89 -9.46
C GLY A 75 5.80 3.01 -9.25
N ALA A 76 6.93 2.72 -8.60
CA ALA A 76 7.99 3.69 -8.36
C ALA A 76 8.57 4.26 -9.66
N ALA A 77 8.82 3.41 -10.67
CA ALA A 77 9.34 3.86 -11.97
C ALA A 77 8.33 4.75 -12.71
N THR A 78 7.04 4.43 -12.66
CA THR A 78 5.96 5.21 -13.26
C THR A 78 5.91 6.61 -12.64
N VAL A 79 5.85 6.70 -11.31
CA VAL A 79 5.82 7.97 -10.58
C VAL A 79 7.08 8.80 -10.83
N LYS A 80 8.26 8.17 -10.78
CA LYS A 80 9.52 8.85 -11.09
C LYS A 80 9.55 9.43 -12.51
N GLY A 81 9.06 8.65 -13.48
CA GLY A 81 8.99 9.11 -14.88
C GLY A 81 8.11 10.34 -15.06
N PHE A 82 6.95 10.36 -14.41
CA PHE A 82 6.05 11.52 -14.45
C PHE A 82 6.63 12.74 -13.73
N ALA A 83 7.15 12.56 -12.53
CA ALA A 83 7.66 13.63 -11.69
C ALA A 83 8.93 14.30 -12.28
N HIS A 84 9.81 13.50 -12.90
CA HIS A 84 11.10 13.96 -13.42
C HIS A 84 10.96 15.06 -14.47
N ARG A 85 9.90 15.02 -15.29
CA ARG A 85 9.70 15.99 -16.38
C ARG A 85 9.63 17.45 -15.90
N LYS A 86 9.07 17.70 -14.73
CA LYS A 86 8.83 19.04 -14.16
C LYS A 86 9.45 19.22 -12.78
N ASP A 87 10.33 18.33 -12.40
CA ASP A 87 10.96 18.29 -11.06
C ASP A 87 9.92 18.37 -9.93
N LYS A 88 8.83 17.59 -10.08
CA LYS A 88 7.75 17.56 -9.11
C LYS A 88 8.12 16.66 -7.92
N PRO A 89 7.65 16.97 -6.70
CA PRO A 89 7.88 16.14 -5.54
C PRO A 89 7.23 14.76 -5.67
N CYS A 90 7.95 13.76 -5.17
CA CYS A 90 7.48 12.40 -5.00
C CYS A 90 7.27 12.09 -3.52
N ILE A 91 6.29 11.25 -3.22
CA ILE A 91 6.04 10.79 -1.85
C ILE A 91 5.85 9.27 -1.86
N GLY A 92 6.74 8.58 -1.16
CA GLY A 92 6.61 7.15 -0.84
C GLY A 92 5.69 6.95 0.36
N VAL A 93 4.82 5.95 0.26
CA VAL A 93 3.86 5.59 1.31
C VAL A 93 3.98 4.10 1.60
N SER A 94 4.00 3.72 2.88
CA SER A 94 3.93 2.32 3.28
C SER A 94 2.64 1.68 2.74
N THR A 95 2.77 0.56 2.04
CA THR A 95 1.62 -0.21 1.54
C THR A 95 0.70 -0.65 2.69
N LEU A 96 1.28 -1.03 3.82
CA LEU A 96 0.51 -1.49 4.98
C LEU A 96 -0.25 -0.33 5.63
N GLU A 97 0.33 0.87 5.65
CA GLU A 97 -0.36 2.06 6.14
C GLU A 97 -1.52 2.46 5.21
N ALA A 98 -1.30 2.43 3.89
CA ALA A 98 -2.35 2.68 2.91
C ALA A 98 -3.52 1.68 3.05
N LEU A 99 -3.21 0.39 3.24
CA LEU A 99 -4.23 -0.64 3.50
C LEU A 99 -4.99 -0.39 4.80
N ALA A 100 -4.30 -0.01 5.88
CA ALA A 100 -4.95 0.30 7.16
C ALA A 100 -5.88 1.53 7.05
N THR A 101 -5.50 2.51 6.24
CA THR A 101 -6.29 3.72 5.98
C THR A 101 -7.66 3.40 5.37
N ASN A 102 -7.81 2.32 4.59
CA ASN A 102 -9.11 1.87 4.07
C ASN A 102 -10.13 1.59 5.19
N LEU A 103 -9.67 1.29 6.39
CA LEU A 103 -10.49 0.94 7.55
C LEU A 103 -10.48 2.01 8.65
N ALA A 104 -9.84 3.14 8.41
CA ALA A 104 -9.71 4.24 9.38
C ALA A 104 -10.98 5.11 9.45
N PHE A 105 -12.11 4.51 9.86
CA PHE A 105 -13.38 5.19 10.05
C PHE A 105 -14.23 4.51 11.12
N GLY A 106 -15.25 5.21 11.62
CA GLY A 106 -16.19 4.67 12.59
C GLY A 106 -15.63 4.61 14.01
N GLU A 107 -15.88 3.52 14.73
CA GLU A 107 -15.48 3.35 16.13
C GLU A 107 -14.01 2.94 16.27
N ASN A 108 -13.49 3.07 17.47
CA ASN A 108 -12.14 2.67 17.84
C ASN A 108 -11.89 1.18 17.55
N LYS A 109 -10.77 0.86 16.93
CA LYS A 109 -10.44 -0.50 16.50
C LYS A 109 -8.94 -0.72 16.31
N ILE A 110 -8.53 -2.00 16.34
CA ILE A 110 -7.20 -2.42 15.91
C ILE A 110 -7.30 -2.93 14.46
N ILE A 111 -6.43 -2.44 13.60
CA ILE A 111 -6.34 -2.78 12.18
C ILE A 111 -4.96 -3.39 11.94
N ILE A 112 -4.95 -4.58 11.34
CA ILE A 112 -3.73 -5.30 11.01
C ILE A 112 -3.77 -5.65 9.52
N PRO A 113 -3.16 -4.84 8.65
CA PRO A 113 -2.97 -5.20 7.26
C PRO A 113 -2.07 -6.43 7.15
N VAL A 114 -2.45 -7.36 6.28
CA VAL A 114 -1.71 -8.59 6.00
C VAL A 114 -1.55 -8.78 4.51
N MET A 115 -0.31 -8.89 4.04
CA MET A 115 0.02 -9.20 2.66
C MET A 115 0.80 -10.50 2.58
N ASP A 116 0.57 -11.29 1.52
CA ASP A 116 1.27 -12.57 1.31
C ASP A 116 2.77 -12.34 1.03
N ALA A 117 3.61 -12.60 2.04
CA ALA A 117 5.06 -12.56 1.91
C ALA A 117 5.68 -13.87 1.41
N ARG A 118 4.82 -14.86 1.01
CA ARG A 118 5.16 -16.21 0.61
C ARG A 118 5.77 -17.05 1.73
N ARG A 119 5.86 -18.39 1.52
CA ARG A 119 6.50 -19.33 2.46
C ARG A 119 5.93 -19.28 3.89
N GLY A 120 4.61 -19.13 4.04
CA GLY A 120 3.96 -19.12 5.36
C GLY A 120 4.23 -17.86 6.19
N GLN A 121 4.45 -16.73 5.54
CA GLN A 121 4.68 -15.44 6.18
C GLN A 121 3.75 -14.36 5.64
N PHE A 122 3.49 -13.36 6.48
CA PHE A 122 2.86 -12.10 6.08
C PHE A 122 3.86 -10.94 6.14
N TYR A 123 3.70 -9.97 5.22
CA TYR A 123 4.06 -8.60 5.54
C TYR A 123 2.91 -8.00 6.34
N THR A 124 3.21 -7.41 7.47
CA THR A 124 2.21 -6.90 8.40
C THR A 124 2.74 -5.72 9.21
N ALA A 125 1.82 -4.95 9.74
CA ALA A 125 2.03 -3.91 10.74
C ALA A 125 0.77 -3.80 11.58
N LYS A 126 0.81 -3.09 12.71
CA LYS A 126 -0.34 -2.86 13.57
C LYS A 126 -0.68 -1.38 13.66
N PHE A 127 -1.97 -1.10 13.59
CA PHE A 127 -2.49 0.25 13.70
C PHE A 127 -3.68 0.27 14.68
N ALA A 128 -3.79 1.34 15.44
CA ALA A 128 -5.01 1.67 16.17
C ALA A 128 -5.71 2.81 15.43
N PHE A 129 -7.01 2.65 15.15
CA PHE A 129 -7.85 3.79 14.82
C PHE A 129 -8.56 4.23 16.09
N LYS A 130 -8.25 5.44 16.54
CA LYS A 130 -8.75 5.98 17.79
C LYS A 130 -8.94 7.49 17.68
N ASP A 131 -10.08 7.99 18.19
CA ASP A 131 -10.40 9.42 18.24
C ASP A 131 -10.31 10.11 16.87
N GLY A 132 -10.63 9.38 15.77
CA GLY A 132 -10.58 9.87 14.40
C GLY A 132 -9.20 9.81 13.74
N GLU A 133 -8.19 9.28 14.41
CA GLU A 133 -6.83 9.19 13.92
C GLU A 133 -6.36 7.74 13.75
N LEU A 134 -5.59 7.49 12.69
CA LEU A 134 -4.87 6.24 12.49
C LEU A 134 -3.47 6.36 13.11
N ILE A 135 -3.23 5.57 14.15
CA ILE A 135 -1.98 5.57 14.91
C ILE A 135 -1.23 4.29 14.59
N ARG A 136 0.00 4.41 14.10
CA ARG A 136 0.90 3.26 13.88
C ARG A 136 1.41 2.75 15.22
N LEU A 137 1.29 1.44 15.48
CA LEU A 137 1.73 0.78 16.72
C LEU A 137 3.05 0.03 16.58
N CYS A 138 3.43 -0.36 15.36
CA CYS A 138 4.73 -0.98 15.09
C CYS A 138 5.16 -0.72 13.64
N ASP A 139 6.44 -0.95 13.36
CA ASP A 139 7.00 -0.87 12.01
C ASP A 139 6.48 -2.00 11.12
N ASP A 140 6.61 -1.79 9.81
CA ASP A 140 6.35 -2.81 8.81
C ASP A 140 7.33 -3.98 8.99
N MET A 141 6.82 -5.22 9.05
CA MET A 141 7.62 -6.42 9.28
C MET A 141 7.20 -7.59 8.41
N ALA A 142 8.10 -8.56 8.27
CA ALA A 142 7.78 -9.89 7.75
C ALA A 142 7.68 -10.86 8.93
N GLN A 143 6.54 -11.51 9.11
CA GLN A 143 6.22 -12.34 10.26
C GLN A 143 5.71 -13.71 9.84
N SER A 144 6.06 -14.79 10.57
CA SER A 144 5.51 -16.12 10.33
C SER A 144 4.02 -16.19 10.70
N PHE A 145 3.29 -17.13 10.12
CA PHE A 145 1.88 -17.34 10.47
C PHE A 145 1.71 -17.71 11.96
N GLU A 146 2.68 -18.42 12.53
CA GLU A 146 2.68 -18.83 13.93
C GLU A 146 2.87 -17.64 14.87
N ASP A 147 3.89 -16.82 14.61
CA ASP A 147 4.15 -15.61 15.39
C ASP A 147 2.98 -14.63 15.29
N PHE A 148 2.45 -14.45 14.06
CA PHE A 148 1.27 -13.60 13.82
C PHE A 148 0.06 -14.06 14.66
N LEU A 149 -0.24 -15.36 14.66
CA LEU A 149 -1.35 -15.93 15.43
C LEU A 149 -1.15 -15.71 16.94
N THR A 150 0.05 -15.94 17.43
CA THR A 150 0.40 -15.76 18.85
C THR A 150 0.23 -14.30 19.25
N GLU A 151 0.77 -13.39 18.48
CA GLU A 151 0.70 -11.95 18.76
C GLU A 151 -0.74 -11.41 18.76
N VAL A 152 -1.57 -11.83 17.80
CA VAL A 152 -2.97 -11.40 17.77
C VAL A 152 -3.76 -11.93 18.95
N ARG A 153 -3.50 -13.16 19.39
CA ARG A 153 -4.12 -13.72 20.60
C ARG A 153 -3.76 -12.96 21.88
N GLU A 154 -2.51 -12.53 21.98
CA GLU A 154 -2.01 -11.75 23.12
C GLU A 154 -2.65 -10.34 23.20
N LEU A 155 -3.17 -9.78 22.10
CA LEU A 155 -3.92 -8.52 22.12
C LEU A 155 -5.22 -8.61 22.92
N GLY A 156 -5.78 -9.80 23.13
CA GLY A 156 -7.00 -10.03 23.89
C GLY A 156 -8.26 -9.38 23.32
N SER A 157 -8.22 -8.91 22.08
CA SER A 157 -9.32 -8.27 21.38
C SER A 157 -9.37 -8.69 19.91
N LYS A 158 -10.57 -8.61 19.30
CA LYS A 158 -10.71 -8.86 17.86
C LYS A 158 -10.12 -7.72 17.04
N VAL A 159 -9.52 -8.10 15.92
CA VAL A 159 -8.87 -7.17 14.99
C VAL A 159 -9.58 -7.14 13.63
N TYR A 160 -9.36 -6.07 12.88
CA TYR A 160 -9.76 -5.97 11.47
C TYR A 160 -8.54 -6.25 10.58
N LEU A 161 -8.71 -7.17 9.62
CA LEU A 161 -7.69 -7.49 8.64
C LEU A 161 -8.01 -6.86 7.28
N CYS A 162 -6.99 -6.50 6.52
CA CYS A 162 -7.07 -6.10 5.11
C CYS A 162 -5.79 -6.54 4.37
N GLY A 163 -5.76 -6.41 3.04
CA GLY A 163 -4.65 -6.86 2.20
C GLY A 163 -4.94 -8.19 1.52
N ASP A 164 -4.08 -8.58 0.58
CA ASP A 164 -4.22 -9.81 -0.21
C ASP A 164 -4.00 -11.10 0.62
N GLY A 165 -3.40 -10.99 1.81
CA GLY A 165 -3.30 -12.04 2.81
C GLY A 165 -4.56 -12.24 3.67
N TYR A 166 -5.62 -11.43 3.48
CA TYR A 166 -6.83 -11.44 4.28
C TYR A 166 -7.43 -12.84 4.47
N SER A 167 -7.61 -13.60 3.40
CA SER A 167 -8.23 -14.93 3.47
C SER A 167 -7.42 -15.92 4.31
N ALA A 168 -6.08 -15.87 4.20
CA ALA A 168 -5.19 -16.69 5.01
C ALA A 168 -5.22 -16.24 6.48
N GLY A 169 -5.16 -14.94 6.76
CA GLY A 169 -5.24 -14.38 8.11
C GLY A 169 -6.57 -14.72 8.80
N ARG A 170 -7.70 -14.58 8.09
CA ARG A 170 -9.03 -14.96 8.63
C ARG A 170 -9.12 -16.45 8.93
N LYS A 171 -8.54 -17.29 8.06
CA LYS A 171 -8.52 -18.73 8.30
C LYS A 171 -7.71 -19.11 9.56
N LEU A 172 -6.63 -18.38 9.83
CA LEU A 172 -5.80 -18.59 11.02
C LEU A 172 -6.48 -18.12 12.30
N LEU A 173 -7.11 -16.94 12.26
CA LEU A 173 -7.67 -16.27 13.43
C LEU A 173 -9.11 -16.72 13.76
N GLY A 174 -9.90 -17.09 12.75
CA GLY A 174 -11.32 -17.37 12.90
C GLY A 174 -12.14 -16.16 13.37
N ASP A 175 -13.40 -16.40 13.65
CA ASP A 175 -14.33 -15.38 14.17
C ASP A 175 -14.05 -14.99 15.63
N GLU A 176 -13.22 -15.75 16.30
CA GLU A 176 -12.83 -15.49 17.68
C GLU A 176 -11.91 -14.27 17.80
N TYR A 177 -10.94 -14.12 16.88
CA TYR A 177 -9.90 -13.08 16.95
C TYR A 177 -9.98 -12.05 15.83
N SER A 178 -10.88 -12.19 14.86
CA SER A 178 -11.00 -11.20 13.79
C SER A 178 -12.44 -10.93 13.39
N TYR A 179 -12.68 -9.68 12.97
CA TYR A 179 -13.95 -9.27 12.35
C TYR A 179 -13.93 -9.52 10.86
N GLU A 180 -15.09 -9.69 10.26
CA GLU A 180 -15.21 -9.69 8.81
C GLU A 180 -15.02 -8.26 8.27
N THR A 181 -14.17 -8.13 7.26
CA THR A 181 -13.94 -6.88 6.53
C THR A 181 -14.67 -6.94 5.20
N PRO A 182 -15.48 -5.94 4.84
CA PRO A 182 -16.11 -5.87 3.53
C PRO A 182 -15.07 -5.97 2.40
N GLU A 183 -15.37 -6.72 1.34
CA GLU A 183 -14.42 -7.01 0.27
C GLU A 183 -13.81 -5.76 -0.35
N LYS A 184 -14.61 -4.73 -0.59
CA LYS A 184 -14.17 -3.45 -1.16
C LYS A 184 -13.05 -2.77 -0.35
N LEU A 185 -12.96 -3.03 0.95
CA LEU A 185 -12.00 -2.39 1.86
C LEU A 185 -10.75 -3.25 2.11
N ARG A 186 -10.66 -4.42 1.47
CA ARG A 186 -9.54 -5.36 1.70
C ARG A 186 -8.33 -5.07 0.84
N TYR A 187 -8.48 -4.40 -0.30
CA TYR A 187 -7.44 -4.31 -1.32
C TYR A 187 -6.83 -2.90 -1.38
N GLN A 188 -5.73 -2.81 -2.11
CA GLN A 188 -5.02 -1.56 -2.36
C GLN A 188 -5.96 -0.50 -2.96
N SER A 189 -5.83 0.72 -2.44
CA SER A 189 -6.53 1.92 -2.89
C SER A 189 -5.52 3.04 -3.08
N ALA A 190 -5.43 3.58 -4.28
CA ALA A 190 -4.57 4.73 -4.55
C ALA A 190 -5.09 5.99 -3.86
N TYR A 191 -6.39 6.08 -3.54
CA TYR A 191 -6.92 7.16 -2.73
C TYR A 191 -6.31 7.16 -1.32
N SER A 192 -6.20 6.01 -0.66
CA SER A 192 -5.55 5.91 0.64
C SER A 192 -4.07 6.33 0.59
N VAL A 193 -3.37 5.99 -0.51
CA VAL A 193 -2.01 6.47 -0.76
C VAL A 193 -1.99 8.00 -0.88
N ALA A 194 -2.93 8.59 -1.62
CA ALA A 194 -3.02 10.05 -1.78
C ALA A 194 -3.29 10.77 -0.46
N GLN A 195 -4.17 10.23 0.40
CA GLN A 195 -4.48 10.81 1.70
C GLN A 195 -3.25 10.90 2.62
N ILE A 196 -2.48 9.80 2.69
CA ILE A 196 -1.24 9.77 3.46
C ILE A 196 -0.20 10.70 2.86
N ALA A 197 -0.06 10.68 1.53
CA ALA A 197 0.88 11.55 0.82
C ALA A 197 0.57 13.04 1.02
N TYR A 198 -0.70 13.42 1.03
CA TYR A 198 -1.13 14.79 1.33
C TYR A 198 -0.67 15.23 2.72
N LYS A 199 -0.91 14.41 3.74
CA LYS A 199 -0.47 14.68 5.11
C LYS A 199 1.05 14.78 5.20
N LYS A 200 1.79 13.80 4.66
CA LYS A 200 3.26 13.81 4.62
C LYS A 200 3.81 15.06 3.95
N TYR A 201 3.21 15.50 2.85
CA TYR A 201 3.61 16.71 2.15
C TYR A 201 3.44 17.97 3.01
N LEU A 202 2.31 18.09 3.74
CA LEU A 202 2.06 19.21 4.64
C LEU A 202 3.05 19.23 5.81
N ASP A 203 3.48 18.05 6.28
CA ASP A 203 4.51 17.88 7.32
C ASP A 203 5.95 18.12 6.79
N GLY A 204 6.10 18.40 5.47
CA GLY A 204 7.39 18.65 4.83
C GLY A 204 8.13 17.40 4.37
N ASP A 205 7.55 16.21 4.52
CA ASP A 205 8.12 14.94 4.06
C ASP A 205 7.87 14.77 2.55
N ARG A 206 8.92 14.99 1.77
CA ARG A 206 8.91 14.89 0.31
C ARG A 206 10.30 14.55 -0.21
N THR A 207 10.33 13.81 -1.30
CA THR A 207 11.57 13.44 -1.98
C THR A 207 11.52 13.88 -3.44
N SER A 208 12.68 13.95 -4.07
CA SER A 208 12.78 14.09 -5.53
C SER A 208 12.48 12.75 -6.22
N ALA A 209 12.24 12.81 -7.53
CA ALA A 209 12.13 11.60 -8.34
C ALA A 209 13.39 10.73 -8.27
N GLU A 210 14.58 11.34 -8.10
CA GLU A 210 15.83 10.61 -7.98
C GLU A 210 15.98 9.88 -6.65
N GLU A 211 15.51 10.47 -5.56
CA GLU A 211 15.64 9.95 -4.19
C GLU A 211 14.60 8.89 -3.84
N LEU A 212 13.42 8.93 -4.44
CA LEU A 212 12.38 7.92 -4.21
C LEU A 212 12.93 6.50 -4.40
N ARG A 213 12.79 5.66 -3.40
CA ARG A 213 13.26 4.26 -3.41
C ARG A 213 12.17 3.31 -2.92
N PRO A 214 12.05 2.14 -3.56
CA PRO A 214 11.25 1.05 -3.01
C PRO A 214 11.78 0.57 -1.67
N THR A 215 10.86 0.28 -0.75
CA THR A 215 11.16 -0.32 0.55
C THR A 215 11.03 -1.84 0.49
N TYR A 216 12.13 -2.55 0.81
CA TYR A 216 12.15 -4.01 0.78
C TYR A 216 12.40 -4.56 2.19
N LEU A 217 11.41 -5.21 2.77
CA LEU A 217 11.55 -5.94 4.04
C LEU A 217 12.27 -7.27 3.89
N ARG A 218 12.41 -7.76 2.66
CA ARG A 218 13.12 -9.01 2.34
C ARG A 218 13.92 -8.84 1.05
N LEU A 219 15.06 -9.51 0.99
CA LEU A 219 15.85 -9.57 -0.24
C LEU A 219 15.05 -10.26 -1.36
N PRO A 220 15.28 -9.88 -2.63
CA PRO A 220 14.70 -10.56 -3.79
C PRO A 220 14.92 -12.07 -3.74
N GLN A 221 13.95 -12.86 -4.25
CA GLN A 221 14.06 -14.32 -4.24
C GLN A 221 15.37 -14.83 -4.86
N ALA A 222 15.76 -14.27 -6.02
CA ALA A 222 16.97 -14.65 -6.71
C ALA A 222 18.26 -14.41 -5.88
N GLU A 223 18.27 -13.36 -5.08
CA GLU A 223 19.41 -13.03 -4.21
C GLU A 223 19.45 -13.93 -2.98
N ARG A 224 18.29 -14.25 -2.41
CA ARG A 224 18.19 -15.25 -1.32
C ARG A 224 18.63 -16.63 -1.77
N ASP A 225 18.17 -17.10 -2.94
CA ASP A 225 18.55 -18.40 -3.49
C ASP A 225 20.05 -18.46 -3.82
N ARG A 226 20.64 -17.33 -4.19
CA ARG A 226 22.09 -17.21 -4.37
C ARG A 226 22.85 -17.33 -3.06
N LEU A 227 22.38 -16.64 -2.01
CA LEU A 227 23.00 -16.70 -0.68
C LEU A 227 22.88 -18.08 -0.04
N GLU A 228 21.74 -18.77 -0.23
CA GLU A 228 21.56 -20.16 0.23
C GLU A 228 22.53 -21.12 -0.48
N LYS A 229 22.75 -20.98 -1.80
CA LYS A 229 23.71 -21.80 -2.57
C LYS A 229 25.17 -21.52 -2.22
N THR A 230 25.48 -20.37 -1.64
CA THR A 230 26.87 -20.01 -1.28
C THR A 230 27.21 -20.46 0.14
N LYS A 231 26.22 -20.87 0.95
CA LYS A 231 26.39 -21.36 2.33
C LYS A 231 26.40 -22.89 2.46
N GLY A 232 26.15 -23.64 1.39
CA GLY A 232 26.23 -25.10 1.33
C GLY A 232 27.41 -25.53 0.45
#